data_b497f07a5d73c7a413c3272decddb4ce
#
_entry.id   b497f07a5d73c7a413c3272decddb4ce
#
_cell.length_a   1.000
_cell.length_b   1.000
_cell.length_c   1.000
_cell.angle_alpha   90.00
_cell.angle_beta   90.00
_cell.angle_gamma   90.00
#
_symmetry.space_group_name_H-M   'P 1'
#
loop_
_entity.id
_entity.type
_entity.pdbx_description
1 polymer ?
#
loop_
_entity_poly.entity_id
_entity_poly.type
_entity_poly.pdbx_seq_one_letter_code
_entity_poly.pdbx_strand_id
1 'polypeptide(L)'
;MNDSPALKSADIGIAMGKGGTDVAKNAADMILVDDNFVTIVDAVKQGRNIYDNIRKAIHFLIATNIGEIVTIFMGLVLGFQSPLLAIQLLWINLVTDSLPAIAIGLEPPEKDIMERKPIDSKKGIFADGLWGKIILEGIMIGMLTLIAFSIGNKYYGVEVGRTMAFISMGLLELIHSFNIKSEKSIFKVGMLENKFLIGSFLLGIFVQTIVVCIPTLANIFNVVNLNSTQWMITLGISILPIPIIELQKKINKISVKKQNNLFFGKSIHQGNK
;
A
#
# COMPACT_ATOMS: atom_id res chain seq x y z
N MET A 1 18.94 42.50 12.96
CA MET A 1 18.43 41.79 14.14
C MET A 1 18.63 40.30 13.93
N ASN A 2 19.09 39.57 14.91
CA ASN A 2 19.47 38.16 14.71
C ASN A 2 18.26 37.24 14.92
N ASP A 3 17.64 36.78 13.85
CA ASP A 3 16.45 35.94 13.90
C ASP A 3 16.76 34.44 14.14
N SER A 4 18.07 34.08 14.25
CA SER A 4 18.52 32.70 14.44
C SER A 4 17.93 31.98 15.64
N PRO A 5 17.77 32.63 16.84
CA PRO A 5 17.11 31.98 17.96
C PRO A 5 15.62 31.63 17.68
N ALA A 6 14.93 32.53 16.98
CA ALA A 6 13.52 32.30 16.59
C ALA A 6 13.39 31.18 15.57
N LEU A 7 14.28 31.13 14.58
CA LEU A 7 14.33 30.05 13.58
C LEU A 7 14.58 28.68 14.22
N LYS A 8 15.52 28.62 15.20
CA LYS A 8 15.80 27.38 15.94
C LYS A 8 14.70 26.96 16.90
N SER A 9 13.87 27.89 17.37
CA SER A 9 12.76 27.59 18.31
C SER A 9 11.47 27.26 17.59
N ALA A 10 11.38 27.52 16.30
CA ALA A 10 10.24 27.17 15.49
C ALA A 10 10.17 25.67 15.25
N ASP A 11 8.96 25.11 15.05
CA ASP A 11 8.80 23.71 14.63
C ASP A 11 9.43 23.45 13.25
N ILE A 12 9.42 24.45 12.37
CA ILE A 12 10.15 24.50 11.10
C ILE A 12 10.62 25.95 10.89
N GLY A 13 11.92 26.21 11.02
CA GLY A 13 12.52 27.49 10.72
C GLY A 13 12.76 27.67 9.23
N ILE A 14 12.30 28.79 8.64
CA ILE A 14 12.45 29.03 7.19
C ILE A 14 13.26 30.31 6.97
N ALA A 15 14.33 30.22 6.17
CA ALA A 15 15.16 31.35 5.77
C ALA A 15 15.09 31.63 4.27
N MET A 16 15.27 32.88 3.89
CA MET A 16 15.39 33.31 2.49
C MET A 16 16.78 32.94 1.93
N GLY A 17 16.82 32.45 0.70
CA GLY A 17 18.06 32.00 0.06
C GLY A 17 18.90 33.13 -0.49
N LYS A 18 18.29 34.11 -1.19
CA LYS A 18 18.99 35.24 -1.78
C LYS A 18 19.14 36.40 -0.77
N GLY A 19 18.08 36.75 -0.06
CA GLY A 19 18.04 37.86 0.90
C GLY A 19 18.47 37.48 2.32
N GLY A 20 18.57 36.20 2.66
CA GLY A 20 18.91 35.71 3.98
C GLY A 20 20.40 35.76 4.28
N THR A 21 20.75 36.10 5.52
CA THR A 21 22.15 36.03 6.01
C THR A 21 22.56 34.57 6.23
N ASP A 22 23.86 34.27 6.14
CA ASP A 22 24.39 32.93 6.38
C ASP A 22 24.03 32.39 7.76
N VAL A 23 23.97 33.29 8.76
CA VAL A 23 23.55 32.95 10.13
C VAL A 23 22.10 32.50 10.18
N ALA A 24 21.20 33.15 9.44
CA ALA A 24 19.80 32.75 9.35
C ALA A 24 19.64 31.42 8.59
N LYS A 25 20.37 31.27 7.47
CA LYS A 25 20.38 30.03 6.68
C LYS A 25 20.88 28.83 7.48
N ASN A 26 21.93 29.01 8.27
CA ASN A 26 22.48 27.94 9.12
C ASN A 26 21.61 27.59 10.31
N ALA A 27 20.68 28.49 10.70
CA ALA A 27 19.72 28.25 11.78
C ALA A 27 18.39 27.69 11.32
N ALA A 28 18.10 27.72 10.02
CA ALA A 28 16.83 27.31 9.44
C ALA A 28 16.82 25.83 9.03
N ASP A 29 15.66 25.20 9.15
CA ASP A 29 15.41 23.84 8.65
C ASP A 29 15.17 23.82 7.13
N MET A 30 14.67 24.94 6.58
CA MET A 30 14.37 25.10 5.15
C MET A 30 14.90 26.43 4.62
N ILE A 31 15.47 26.41 3.41
CA ILE A 31 15.97 27.60 2.72
C ILE A 31 15.20 27.77 1.41
N LEU A 32 14.54 28.94 1.25
CA LEU A 32 13.82 29.29 0.01
C LEU A 32 14.81 29.88 -0.99
N VAL A 33 15.28 29.08 -1.93
CA VAL A 33 16.29 29.48 -2.92
C VAL A 33 15.83 30.62 -3.84
N ASP A 34 14.53 30.69 -4.10
CA ASP A 34 13.87 31.69 -4.95
C ASP A 34 13.33 32.91 -4.19
N ASP A 35 13.43 32.92 -2.85
CA ASP A 35 12.84 33.90 -1.95
C ASP A 35 11.32 34.09 -2.14
N ASN A 36 10.63 33.06 -2.64
CA ASN A 36 9.21 33.11 -2.95
C ASN A 36 8.39 32.40 -1.87
N PHE A 37 7.48 33.15 -1.23
CA PHE A 37 6.60 32.58 -0.20
C PHE A 37 5.66 31.47 -0.74
N VAL A 38 5.28 31.51 -2.02
CA VAL A 38 4.44 30.48 -2.65
C VAL A 38 5.12 29.12 -2.58
N THR A 39 6.45 29.06 -2.64
CA THR A 39 7.24 27.83 -2.55
C THR A 39 7.06 27.14 -1.20
N ILE A 40 6.73 27.88 -0.11
CA ILE A 40 6.38 27.28 1.18
C ILE A 40 5.09 26.45 1.07
N VAL A 41 4.09 26.99 0.39
CA VAL A 41 2.82 26.27 0.19
C VAL A 41 3.04 24.96 -0.60
N ASP A 42 3.87 25.02 -1.63
CA ASP A 42 4.23 23.85 -2.40
C ASP A 42 5.06 22.85 -1.56
N ALA A 43 5.97 23.32 -0.72
CA ALA A 43 6.73 22.48 0.20
C ALA A 43 5.80 21.76 1.20
N VAL A 44 4.82 22.45 1.78
CA VAL A 44 3.81 21.85 2.66
C VAL A 44 2.99 20.80 1.92
N LYS A 45 2.57 21.09 0.69
CA LYS A 45 1.84 20.15 -0.17
C LYS A 45 2.65 18.89 -0.42
N GLN A 46 3.92 19.04 -0.79
CA GLN A 46 4.83 17.91 -1.04
C GLN A 46 5.11 17.12 0.25
N GLY A 47 5.34 17.78 1.37
CA GLY A 47 5.55 17.14 2.66
C GLY A 47 4.34 16.27 3.08
N ARG A 48 3.12 16.78 2.91
CA ARG A 48 1.89 15.99 3.14
C ARG A 48 1.80 14.78 2.21
N ASN A 49 2.15 14.96 0.93
CA ASN A 49 2.14 13.88 -0.05
C ASN A 49 3.16 12.79 0.29
N ILE A 50 4.38 13.19 0.64
CA ILE A 50 5.44 12.26 1.04
C ILE A 50 5.00 11.43 2.25
N TYR A 51 4.43 12.08 3.28
CA TYR A 51 3.92 11.38 4.47
C TYR A 51 2.82 10.36 4.11
N ASP A 52 1.84 10.78 3.28
CA ASP A 52 0.78 9.88 2.82
C ASP A 52 1.34 8.68 2.05
N ASN A 53 2.31 8.91 1.17
CA ASN A 53 2.93 7.86 0.36
C ASN A 53 3.77 6.90 1.20
N ILE A 54 4.53 7.40 2.18
CA ILE A 54 5.25 6.55 3.15
C ILE A 54 4.24 5.67 3.89
N ARG A 55 3.14 6.23 4.37
CA ARG A 55 2.10 5.50 5.08
C ARG A 55 1.44 4.42 4.22
N LYS A 56 1.18 4.72 2.95
CA LYS A 56 0.65 3.75 1.97
C LYS A 56 1.65 2.63 1.68
N ALA A 57 2.93 2.95 1.49
CA ALA A 57 3.97 1.95 1.24
C ALA A 57 4.18 1.01 2.45
N ILE A 58 4.19 1.56 3.67
CA ILE A 58 4.24 0.76 4.91
C ILE A 58 3.00 -0.13 5.02
N HIS A 59 1.80 0.41 4.75
CA HIS A 59 0.56 -0.37 4.73
C HIS A 59 0.67 -1.54 3.76
N PHE A 60 1.10 -1.29 2.53
CA PHE A 60 1.28 -2.32 1.50
C PHE A 60 2.23 -3.43 1.98
N LEU A 61 3.46 -3.07 2.33
CA LEU A 61 4.49 -4.04 2.71
C LEU A 61 4.12 -4.87 3.94
N ILE A 62 3.48 -4.28 4.95
CA ILE A 62 3.10 -5.06 6.13
C ILE A 62 1.88 -5.94 5.84
N ALA A 63 0.92 -5.49 5.03
CA ALA A 63 -0.24 -6.30 4.68
C ALA A 63 0.18 -7.53 3.84
N THR A 64 1.07 -7.36 2.86
CA THR A 64 1.59 -8.48 2.05
C THR A 64 2.36 -9.48 2.91
N ASN A 65 3.26 -9.02 3.75
CA ASN A 65 4.01 -9.89 4.68
C ASN A 65 3.09 -10.66 5.67
N ILE A 66 2.02 -10.02 6.17
CA ILE A 66 1.00 -10.73 6.97
C ILE A 66 0.31 -11.80 6.12
N GLY A 67 0.04 -11.52 4.85
CA GLY A 67 -0.52 -12.48 3.89
C GLY A 67 0.37 -13.73 3.73
N GLU A 68 1.67 -13.52 3.58
CA GLU A 68 2.66 -14.62 3.53
C GLU A 68 2.64 -15.47 4.81
N ILE A 69 2.71 -14.80 5.98
CA ILE A 69 2.69 -15.48 7.27
C ILE A 69 1.39 -16.28 7.44
N VAL A 70 0.24 -15.69 7.13
CA VAL A 70 -1.06 -16.36 7.21
C VAL A 70 -1.10 -17.58 6.29
N THR A 71 -0.61 -17.45 5.05
CA THR A 71 -0.57 -18.56 4.09
C THR A 71 0.24 -19.76 4.63
N ILE A 72 1.45 -19.49 5.11
CA ILE A 72 2.33 -20.55 5.61
C ILE A 72 1.78 -21.13 6.90
N PHE A 73 1.44 -20.28 7.88
CA PHE A 73 0.98 -20.71 9.19
C PHE A 73 -0.31 -21.51 9.11
N MET A 74 -1.34 -20.97 8.42
CA MET A 74 -2.60 -21.68 8.27
C MET A 74 -2.48 -22.93 7.42
N GLY A 75 -1.62 -22.93 6.40
CA GLY A 75 -1.31 -24.13 5.64
C GLY A 75 -0.77 -25.26 6.52
N LEU A 76 0.16 -24.96 7.40
CA LEU A 76 0.72 -25.93 8.34
C LEU A 76 -0.30 -26.40 9.38
N VAL A 77 -1.10 -25.49 9.94
CA VAL A 77 -2.16 -25.83 10.91
C VAL A 77 -3.22 -26.76 10.30
N LEU A 78 -3.52 -26.57 9.01
CA LEU A 78 -4.45 -27.43 8.28
C LEU A 78 -3.81 -28.77 7.83
N GLY A 79 -2.57 -29.02 8.19
CA GLY A 79 -1.87 -30.27 7.86
C GLY A 79 -1.40 -30.35 6.40
N PHE A 80 -1.35 -29.24 5.67
CA PHE A 80 -0.81 -29.20 4.33
C PHE A 80 0.73 -29.25 4.36
N GLN A 81 1.32 -29.76 3.29
CA GLN A 81 2.70 -29.43 2.97
C GLN A 81 2.82 -27.92 2.72
N SER A 82 4.02 -27.37 2.95
CA SER A 82 4.23 -25.92 2.80
C SER A 82 3.62 -25.37 1.49
N PRO A 83 2.66 -24.44 1.56
CA PRO A 83 2.02 -23.88 0.38
C PRO A 83 2.96 -23.07 -0.50
N LEU A 84 3.99 -22.49 0.10
CA LEU A 84 5.04 -21.72 -0.57
C LEU A 84 6.40 -22.15 -0.05
N LEU A 85 7.42 -22.11 -0.91
CA LEU A 85 8.81 -22.39 -0.58
C LEU A 85 9.54 -21.09 -0.25
N ALA A 86 10.62 -21.19 0.53
CA ALA A 86 11.43 -20.03 0.91
C ALA A 86 11.94 -19.22 -0.30
N ILE A 87 12.34 -19.90 -1.38
CA ILE A 87 12.79 -19.24 -2.60
C ILE A 87 11.67 -18.46 -3.30
N GLN A 88 10.43 -18.96 -3.22
CA GLN A 88 9.24 -18.30 -3.78
C GLN A 88 8.88 -17.04 -2.98
N LEU A 89 8.94 -17.12 -1.64
CA LEU A 89 8.74 -15.97 -0.76
C LEU A 89 9.82 -14.90 -0.98
N LEU A 90 11.08 -15.33 -1.09
CA LEU A 90 12.17 -14.39 -1.39
C LEU A 90 11.93 -13.65 -2.72
N TRP A 91 11.47 -14.36 -3.74
CA TRP A 91 11.12 -13.76 -5.03
C TRP A 91 9.98 -12.76 -4.92
N ILE A 92 8.91 -13.14 -4.24
CA ILE A 92 7.75 -12.28 -4.02
C ILE A 92 8.19 -10.98 -3.35
N ASN A 93 8.87 -11.06 -2.21
CA ASN A 93 9.33 -9.88 -1.47
C ASN A 93 10.30 -9.00 -2.27
N LEU A 94 11.18 -9.61 -3.07
CA LEU A 94 12.17 -8.86 -3.84
C LEU A 94 11.57 -8.21 -5.10
N VAL A 95 10.67 -8.90 -5.79
CA VAL A 95 10.18 -8.48 -7.12
C VAL A 95 8.77 -7.93 -7.04
N THR A 96 7.81 -8.69 -6.51
CA THR A 96 6.40 -8.30 -6.54
C THR A 96 6.02 -7.29 -5.46
N ASP A 97 6.79 -7.19 -4.37
CA ASP A 97 6.56 -6.21 -3.32
C ASP A 97 7.40 -4.94 -3.48
N SER A 98 8.70 -5.08 -3.74
CA SER A 98 9.60 -3.93 -3.76
C SER A 98 9.27 -2.93 -4.87
N LEU A 99 8.95 -3.41 -6.07
CA LEU A 99 8.66 -2.54 -7.21
C LEU A 99 7.37 -1.71 -7.01
N PRO A 100 6.23 -2.31 -6.61
CA PRO A 100 5.03 -1.53 -6.27
C PRO A 100 5.22 -0.62 -5.06
N ALA A 101 5.95 -1.03 -4.02
CA ALA A 101 6.21 -0.19 -2.86
C ALA A 101 6.94 1.12 -3.24
N ILE A 102 7.96 1.03 -4.10
CA ILE A 102 8.66 2.20 -4.65
C ILE A 102 7.69 3.06 -5.48
N ALA A 103 6.87 2.43 -6.33
CA ALA A 103 5.92 3.13 -7.17
C ALA A 103 4.82 3.84 -6.37
N ILE A 104 4.36 3.26 -5.25
CA ILE A 104 3.43 3.89 -4.29
C ILE A 104 4.10 5.12 -3.65
N GLY A 105 5.40 5.05 -3.35
CA GLY A 105 6.18 6.19 -2.86
C GLY A 105 6.22 7.38 -3.82
N LEU A 106 5.99 7.15 -5.11
CA LEU A 106 5.94 8.16 -6.17
C LEU A 106 4.51 8.57 -6.57
N GLU A 107 3.51 8.22 -5.77
CA GLU A 107 2.12 8.59 -6.05
C GLU A 107 1.94 10.11 -6.04
N PRO A 108 1.29 10.70 -7.06
CA PRO A 108 1.04 12.13 -7.10
C PRO A 108 0.07 12.56 -5.98
N PRO A 109 0.15 13.84 -5.53
CA PRO A 109 -0.69 14.33 -4.45
C PRO A 109 -2.17 14.32 -4.82
N GLU A 110 -3.02 13.87 -3.90
CA GLU A 110 -4.47 13.94 -4.07
C GLU A 110 -4.93 15.40 -4.14
N LYS A 111 -5.97 15.68 -4.93
CA LYS A 111 -6.47 17.04 -5.22
C LYS A 111 -6.88 17.81 -3.96
N ASP A 112 -7.35 17.11 -2.94
CA ASP A 112 -7.83 17.66 -1.67
C ASP A 112 -6.77 17.68 -0.56
N ILE A 113 -5.50 17.42 -0.87
CA ILE A 113 -4.44 17.27 0.13
C ILE A 113 -4.24 18.53 1.00
N MET A 114 -4.45 19.72 0.42
CA MET A 114 -4.33 20.99 1.12
C MET A 114 -5.61 21.39 1.89
N GLU A 115 -6.76 20.76 1.59
CA GLU A 115 -8.02 21.01 2.28
C GLU A 115 -8.13 20.19 3.58
N ARG A 116 -7.28 19.17 3.74
CA ARG A 116 -7.25 18.31 4.93
C ARG A 116 -6.68 19.05 6.13
N LYS A 117 -7.22 18.73 7.31
CA LYS A 117 -6.67 19.22 8.58
C LYS A 117 -5.22 18.75 8.75
N PRO A 118 -4.36 19.54 9.42
CA PRO A 118 -3.03 19.08 9.80
C PRO A 118 -3.08 17.78 10.59
N ILE A 119 -2.09 16.93 10.37
CA ILE A 119 -1.95 15.69 11.14
C ILE A 119 -1.35 16.05 12.49
N ASP A 120 -1.92 15.50 13.56
CA ASP A 120 -1.37 15.65 14.90
C ASP A 120 -0.01 14.93 14.98
N SER A 121 1.05 15.69 15.26
CA SER A 121 2.43 15.17 15.35
C SER A 121 2.61 14.09 16.44
N LYS A 122 1.71 14.03 17.41
CA LYS A 122 1.72 13.00 18.46
C LYS A 122 1.13 11.66 18.00
N LYS A 123 0.44 11.63 16.85
CA LYS A 123 -0.12 10.42 16.29
C LYS A 123 0.95 9.64 15.55
N GLY A 124 1.12 8.36 15.87
CA GLY A 124 2.00 7.45 15.12
C GLY A 124 1.47 7.14 13.71
N ILE A 125 2.32 6.59 12.87
CA ILE A 125 2.02 6.23 11.46
C ILE A 125 0.79 5.29 11.37
N PHE A 126 0.61 4.42 12.34
CA PHE A 126 -0.49 3.43 12.39
C PHE A 126 -1.80 3.96 12.99
N ALA A 127 -1.88 5.26 13.29
CA ALA A 127 -3.09 5.86 13.83
C ALA A 127 -4.29 5.76 12.86
N ASP A 128 -5.45 6.17 13.35
CA ASP A 128 -6.70 6.26 12.59
C ASP A 128 -7.19 4.91 12.01
N GLY A 129 -6.93 3.80 12.72
CA GLY A 129 -7.41 2.46 12.36
C GLY A 129 -6.61 1.76 11.25
N LEU A 130 -5.46 2.30 10.85
CA LEU A 130 -4.64 1.70 9.80
C LEU A 130 -4.20 0.28 10.15
N TRP A 131 -3.87 0.01 11.42
CA TRP A 131 -3.46 -1.33 11.88
C TRP A 131 -4.53 -2.39 11.62
N GLY A 132 -5.80 -2.06 11.89
CA GLY A 132 -6.91 -2.96 11.61
C GLY A 132 -7.08 -3.26 10.12
N LYS A 133 -6.88 -2.27 9.24
CA LYS A 133 -6.92 -2.47 7.79
C LYS A 133 -5.79 -3.39 7.33
N ILE A 134 -4.57 -3.14 7.77
CA ILE A 134 -3.38 -3.94 7.45
C ILE A 134 -3.62 -5.42 7.78
N ILE A 135 -4.10 -5.70 8.98
CA ILE A 135 -4.36 -7.08 9.43
C ILE A 135 -5.46 -7.74 8.58
N LEU A 136 -6.58 -7.06 8.35
CA LEU A 136 -7.69 -7.62 7.58
C LEU A 136 -7.30 -7.88 6.12
N GLU A 137 -6.57 -6.97 5.52
CA GLU A 137 -6.13 -7.09 4.13
C GLU A 137 -5.04 -8.17 3.98
N GLY A 138 -4.11 -8.27 4.94
CA GLY A 138 -3.14 -9.36 4.97
C GLY A 138 -3.80 -10.74 5.16
N ILE A 139 -4.76 -10.87 6.08
CA ILE A 139 -5.53 -12.11 6.23
C ILE A 139 -6.27 -12.45 4.93
N MET A 140 -6.86 -11.48 4.27
CA MET A 140 -7.53 -11.66 2.98
C MET A 140 -6.56 -12.23 1.92
N ILE A 141 -5.40 -11.62 1.74
CA ILE A 141 -4.37 -12.08 0.78
C ILE A 141 -3.95 -13.51 1.11
N GLY A 142 -3.61 -13.78 2.37
CA GLY A 142 -3.18 -15.10 2.80
C GLY A 142 -4.25 -16.18 2.61
N MET A 143 -5.50 -15.89 2.93
CA MET A 143 -6.61 -16.83 2.75
C MET A 143 -6.92 -17.11 1.29
N LEU A 144 -6.89 -16.09 0.42
CA LEU A 144 -7.09 -16.27 -1.02
C LEU A 144 -5.95 -17.12 -1.63
N THR A 145 -4.71 -16.88 -1.23
CA THR A 145 -3.57 -17.71 -1.63
C THR A 145 -3.72 -19.16 -1.16
N LEU A 146 -4.16 -19.35 0.07
CA LEU A 146 -4.39 -20.69 0.62
C LEU A 146 -5.55 -21.42 -0.08
N ILE A 147 -6.57 -20.70 -0.52
CA ILE A 147 -7.65 -21.25 -1.35
C ILE A 147 -7.11 -21.72 -2.70
N ALA A 148 -6.26 -20.91 -3.35
CA ALA A 148 -5.62 -21.30 -4.61
C ALA A 148 -4.76 -22.56 -4.43
N PHE A 149 -3.93 -22.60 -3.36
CA PHE A 149 -3.18 -23.80 -2.99
C PHE A 149 -4.09 -25.01 -2.80
N SER A 150 -5.14 -24.87 -2.00
CA SER A 150 -6.01 -25.98 -1.61
C SER A 150 -6.73 -26.59 -2.82
N ILE A 151 -7.20 -25.73 -3.75
CA ILE A 151 -7.82 -26.18 -4.99
C ILE A 151 -6.79 -26.95 -5.83
N GLY A 152 -5.60 -26.36 -6.05
CA GLY A 152 -4.55 -27.00 -6.81
C GLY A 152 -4.10 -28.33 -6.20
N ASN A 153 -3.85 -28.36 -4.90
CA ASN A 153 -3.42 -29.54 -4.17
C ASN A 153 -4.46 -30.66 -4.21
N LYS A 154 -5.73 -30.33 -4.00
CA LYS A 154 -6.82 -31.34 -3.95
C LYS A 154 -7.07 -32.01 -5.30
N TYR A 155 -7.04 -31.24 -6.40
CA TYR A 155 -7.47 -31.74 -7.71
C TYR A 155 -6.31 -32.11 -8.64
N TYR A 156 -5.10 -31.58 -8.41
CA TYR A 156 -3.98 -31.69 -9.35
C TYR A 156 -2.65 -32.06 -8.68
N GLY A 157 -2.61 -32.14 -7.34
CA GLY A 157 -1.42 -32.46 -6.58
C GLY A 157 -0.66 -31.24 -6.04
N VAL A 158 0.25 -31.53 -5.10
CA VAL A 158 0.92 -30.49 -4.29
C VAL A 158 1.76 -29.51 -5.11
N GLU A 159 2.43 -29.98 -6.17
CA GLU A 159 3.28 -29.14 -7.02
C GLU A 159 2.45 -28.11 -7.80
N VAL A 160 1.31 -28.52 -8.35
CA VAL A 160 0.37 -27.63 -9.00
C VAL A 160 -0.24 -26.65 -7.98
N GLY A 161 -0.64 -27.15 -6.80
CA GLY A 161 -1.14 -26.32 -5.72
C GLY A 161 -0.16 -25.23 -5.32
N ARG A 162 1.11 -25.60 -5.13
CA ARG A 162 2.18 -24.64 -4.81
C ARG A 162 2.41 -23.62 -5.92
N THR A 163 2.37 -24.05 -7.18
CA THR A 163 2.51 -23.13 -8.32
C THR A 163 1.33 -22.16 -8.39
N MET A 164 0.10 -22.64 -8.20
CA MET A 164 -1.08 -21.79 -8.14
C MET A 164 -1.00 -20.79 -6.99
N ALA A 165 -0.55 -21.21 -5.80
CA ALA A 165 -0.34 -20.32 -4.65
C ALA A 165 0.71 -19.24 -4.95
N PHE A 166 1.85 -19.62 -5.51
CA PHE A 166 2.92 -18.69 -5.86
C PHE A 166 2.47 -17.62 -6.85
N ILE A 167 1.78 -18.03 -7.92
CA ILE A 167 1.25 -17.07 -8.91
C ILE A 167 0.15 -16.21 -8.30
N SER A 168 -0.80 -16.84 -7.57
CA SER A 168 -1.90 -16.10 -6.94
C SER A 168 -1.37 -15.05 -5.97
N MET A 169 -0.41 -15.37 -5.10
CA MET A 169 0.12 -14.43 -4.13
C MET A 169 0.76 -13.22 -4.82
N GLY A 170 1.67 -13.43 -5.76
CA GLY A 170 2.29 -12.31 -6.48
C GLY A 170 1.28 -11.44 -7.22
N LEU A 171 0.25 -12.04 -7.86
CA LEU A 171 -0.81 -11.27 -8.53
C LEU A 171 -1.73 -10.54 -7.55
N LEU A 172 -2.07 -11.17 -6.41
CA LEU A 172 -2.87 -10.55 -5.35
C LEU A 172 -2.20 -9.29 -4.82
N GLU A 173 -0.89 -9.35 -4.56
CA GLU A 173 -0.08 -8.22 -4.09
C GLU A 173 0.02 -7.12 -5.14
N LEU A 174 0.33 -7.47 -6.39
CA LEU A 174 0.37 -6.52 -7.50
C LEU A 174 -0.97 -5.79 -7.67
N ILE A 175 -2.09 -6.49 -7.60
CA ILE A 175 -3.44 -5.90 -7.68
C ILE A 175 -3.74 -5.07 -6.42
N HIS A 176 -3.33 -5.56 -5.25
CA HIS A 176 -3.53 -4.87 -3.98
C HIS A 176 -2.82 -3.52 -3.92
N SER A 177 -1.68 -3.36 -4.58
CA SER A 177 -0.97 -2.09 -4.70
C SER A 177 -1.84 -0.97 -5.27
N PHE A 178 -2.73 -1.27 -6.22
CA PHE A 178 -3.72 -0.32 -6.73
C PHE A 178 -4.83 0.00 -5.74
N ASN A 179 -5.20 -0.96 -4.89
CA ASN A 179 -6.22 -0.74 -3.87
C ASN A 179 -5.74 0.22 -2.78
N ILE A 180 -4.45 0.19 -2.45
CA ILE A 180 -3.82 1.06 -1.43
C ILE A 180 -3.55 2.48 -1.94
N LYS A 181 -3.50 2.67 -3.25
CA LYS A 181 -3.25 3.97 -3.89
C LYS A 181 -4.06 5.11 -3.26
N SER A 182 -5.33 4.89 -2.92
CA SER A 182 -6.20 5.88 -2.28
C SER A 182 -7.26 5.24 -1.39
N GLU A 183 -7.65 5.95 -0.34
CA GLU A 183 -8.83 5.63 0.49
C GLU A 183 -10.16 5.79 -0.28
N LYS A 184 -10.14 6.48 -1.40
CA LYS A 184 -11.28 6.63 -2.30
C LYS A 184 -11.38 5.41 -3.21
N SER A 185 -12.55 5.18 -3.80
CA SER A 185 -12.72 4.10 -4.78
C SER A 185 -11.72 4.22 -5.93
N ILE A 186 -11.06 3.12 -6.27
CA ILE A 186 -10.08 3.01 -7.36
C ILE A 186 -10.68 3.48 -8.71
N PHE A 187 -11.99 3.29 -8.92
CA PHE A 187 -12.70 3.74 -10.12
C PHE A 187 -12.91 5.26 -10.18
N LYS A 188 -12.74 5.99 -9.06
CA LYS A 188 -12.92 7.45 -8.98
C LYS A 188 -11.61 8.21 -9.03
N VAL A 189 -10.52 7.62 -8.61
CA VAL A 189 -9.21 8.29 -8.46
C VAL A 189 -8.39 8.25 -9.74
N GLY A 190 -8.81 7.48 -10.75
CA GLY A 190 -8.05 7.33 -11.99
C GLY A 190 -6.88 6.34 -11.81
N MET A 191 -7.06 5.13 -12.34
CA MET A 191 -6.06 4.05 -12.22
C MET A 191 -4.73 4.39 -12.92
N LEU A 192 -4.76 5.26 -13.91
CA LEU A 192 -3.65 5.52 -14.84
C LEU A 192 -2.79 6.74 -14.49
N GLU A 193 -3.06 7.44 -13.38
CA GLU A 193 -2.32 8.65 -13.02
C GLU A 193 -0.87 8.36 -12.61
N ASN A 194 -0.63 7.24 -11.91
CA ASN A 194 0.72 6.82 -11.54
C ASN A 194 1.30 5.85 -12.57
N LYS A 195 2.11 6.38 -13.49
CA LYS A 195 2.77 5.59 -14.53
C LYS A 195 3.79 4.59 -13.97
N PHE A 196 4.43 4.91 -12.84
CA PHE A 196 5.37 4.01 -12.18
C PHE A 196 4.67 2.79 -11.60
N LEU A 197 3.47 2.96 -11.03
CA LEU A 197 2.67 1.85 -10.51
C LEU A 197 2.20 0.93 -11.63
N ILE A 198 1.80 1.49 -12.77
CA ILE A 198 1.46 0.70 -13.96
C ILE A 198 2.68 -0.06 -14.47
N GLY A 199 3.83 0.62 -14.56
CA GLY A 199 5.07 0.01 -14.99
C GLY A 199 5.50 -1.14 -14.06
N SER A 200 5.44 -0.95 -12.75
CA SER A 200 5.75 -2.00 -11.77
C SER A 200 4.79 -3.19 -11.86
N PHE A 201 3.50 -2.94 -12.08
CA PHE A 201 2.49 -3.98 -12.28
C PHE A 201 2.75 -4.82 -13.52
N LEU A 202 2.97 -4.17 -14.68
CA LEU A 202 3.26 -4.86 -15.93
C LEU A 202 4.56 -5.65 -15.85
N LEU A 203 5.60 -5.04 -15.28
CA LEU A 203 6.88 -5.71 -15.08
C LEU A 203 6.74 -6.89 -14.12
N GLY A 204 6.01 -6.71 -13.01
CA GLY A 204 5.75 -7.78 -12.04
C GLY A 204 5.03 -8.98 -12.67
N ILE A 205 3.96 -8.75 -13.45
CA ILE A 205 3.26 -9.81 -14.19
C ILE A 205 4.20 -10.49 -15.17
N PHE A 206 4.97 -9.72 -15.95
CA PHE A 206 5.90 -10.25 -16.94
C PHE A 206 6.94 -11.16 -16.30
N VAL A 207 7.59 -10.69 -15.24
CA VAL A 207 8.65 -11.44 -14.56
C VAL A 207 8.09 -12.65 -13.83
N GLN A 208 6.91 -12.54 -13.20
CA GLN A 208 6.21 -13.66 -12.58
C GLN A 208 5.85 -14.76 -13.60
N THR A 209 5.38 -14.35 -14.79
CA THR A 209 5.05 -15.28 -15.86
C THR A 209 6.29 -15.98 -16.42
N ILE A 210 7.39 -15.27 -16.60
CA ILE A 210 8.67 -15.82 -17.05
C ILE A 210 9.16 -16.95 -16.15
N VAL A 211 9.05 -16.80 -14.83
CA VAL A 211 9.47 -17.84 -13.87
C VAL A 211 8.74 -19.16 -14.10
N VAL A 212 7.47 -19.10 -14.47
CA VAL A 212 6.67 -20.31 -14.71
C VAL A 212 6.88 -20.88 -16.11
N CYS A 213 7.09 -20.02 -17.11
CA CYS A 213 7.16 -20.42 -18.51
C CYS A 213 8.54 -20.92 -18.95
N ILE A 214 9.62 -20.46 -18.31
CA ILE A 214 10.99 -20.88 -18.67
C ILE A 214 11.40 -22.10 -17.84
N PRO A 215 11.65 -23.29 -18.44
CA PRO A 215 11.90 -24.54 -17.71
C PRO A 215 13.06 -24.44 -16.70
N THR A 216 14.13 -23.73 -17.04
CA THR A 216 15.27 -23.56 -16.13
C THR A 216 14.88 -22.81 -14.86
N LEU A 217 14.10 -21.74 -15.01
CA LEU A 217 13.59 -20.96 -13.86
C LEU A 217 12.54 -21.75 -13.09
N ALA A 218 11.61 -22.40 -13.80
CA ALA A 218 10.59 -23.24 -13.17
C ALA A 218 11.21 -24.30 -12.26
N ASN A 219 12.28 -24.93 -12.69
CA ASN A 219 13.02 -25.91 -11.86
C ASN A 219 13.66 -25.27 -10.63
N ILE A 220 14.25 -24.08 -10.74
CA ILE A 220 14.87 -23.36 -9.62
C ILE A 220 13.80 -23.01 -8.57
N PHE A 221 12.65 -22.51 -9.02
CA PHE A 221 11.55 -22.09 -8.16
C PHE A 221 10.61 -23.23 -7.75
N ASN A 222 10.86 -24.46 -8.21
CA ASN A 222 9.99 -25.63 -7.98
C ASN A 222 8.54 -25.35 -8.36
N VAL A 223 8.32 -24.76 -9.52
CA VAL A 223 7.01 -24.53 -10.12
C VAL A 223 6.81 -25.39 -11.36
N VAL A 224 5.57 -25.70 -11.67
CA VAL A 224 5.19 -26.52 -12.81
C VAL A 224 4.31 -25.75 -13.79
N ASN A 225 4.29 -26.17 -15.05
CA ASN A 225 3.41 -25.57 -16.04
C ASN A 225 1.94 -25.81 -15.68
N LEU A 226 1.16 -24.74 -15.70
CA LEU A 226 -0.28 -24.78 -15.46
C LEU A 226 -1.05 -24.90 -16.77
N ASN A 227 -2.11 -25.72 -16.77
CA ASN A 227 -3.04 -25.76 -17.88
C ASN A 227 -4.02 -24.57 -17.85
N SER A 228 -4.80 -24.39 -18.93
CA SER A 228 -5.71 -23.24 -19.07
C SER A 228 -6.73 -23.13 -17.93
N THR A 229 -7.25 -24.25 -17.41
CA THR A 229 -8.21 -24.26 -16.30
C THR A 229 -7.56 -23.78 -15.01
N GLN A 230 -6.34 -24.24 -14.71
CA GLN A 230 -5.57 -23.83 -13.55
C GLN A 230 -5.22 -22.35 -13.60
N TRP A 231 -4.82 -21.84 -14.77
CA TRP A 231 -4.63 -20.40 -14.99
C TRP A 231 -5.91 -19.60 -14.77
N MET A 232 -7.06 -20.04 -15.30
CA MET A 232 -8.34 -19.34 -15.09
C MET A 232 -8.73 -19.27 -13.62
N ILE A 233 -8.55 -20.35 -12.86
CA ILE A 233 -8.82 -20.38 -11.41
C ILE A 233 -7.89 -19.39 -10.68
N THR A 234 -6.59 -19.46 -10.96
CA THR A 234 -5.56 -18.62 -10.34
C THR A 234 -5.85 -17.12 -10.58
N LEU A 235 -6.11 -16.75 -11.84
CA LEU A 235 -6.45 -15.37 -12.23
C LEU A 235 -7.78 -14.93 -11.60
N GLY A 236 -8.78 -15.81 -11.57
CA GLY A 236 -10.09 -15.52 -10.97
C GLY A 236 -9.96 -15.19 -9.47
N ILE A 237 -9.15 -15.96 -8.73
CA ILE A 237 -8.88 -15.72 -7.31
C ILE A 237 -8.12 -14.41 -7.14
N SER A 238 -7.13 -14.14 -7.99
CA SER A 238 -6.27 -12.96 -7.89
C SER A 238 -7.01 -11.64 -8.08
N ILE A 239 -8.15 -11.62 -8.77
CA ILE A 239 -8.97 -10.41 -8.99
C ILE A 239 -9.88 -10.11 -7.79
N LEU A 240 -10.15 -11.06 -6.90
CA LEU A 240 -11.08 -10.90 -5.78
C LEU A 240 -10.75 -9.75 -4.80
N PRO A 241 -9.51 -9.33 -4.57
CA PRO A 241 -9.24 -8.17 -3.72
C PRO A 241 -9.93 -6.89 -4.19
N ILE A 242 -10.14 -6.72 -5.49
CA ILE A 242 -10.79 -5.50 -6.02
C ILE A 242 -12.21 -5.32 -5.45
N PRO A 243 -13.16 -6.24 -5.66
CA PRO A 243 -14.51 -6.07 -5.12
C PRO A 243 -14.54 -6.11 -3.58
N ILE A 244 -13.69 -6.90 -2.94
CA ILE A 244 -13.65 -7.00 -1.47
C ILE A 244 -13.26 -5.67 -0.86
N ILE A 245 -12.17 -5.04 -1.32
CA ILE A 245 -11.68 -3.79 -0.77
C ILE A 245 -12.59 -2.61 -1.17
N GLU A 246 -13.15 -2.61 -2.36
CA GLU A 246 -14.14 -1.59 -2.73
C GLU A 246 -15.38 -1.64 -1.82
N LEU A 247 -15.84 -2.84 -1.44
CA LEU A 247 -16.90 -3.02 -0.47
C LEU A 247 -16.48 -2.50 0.91
N GLN A 248 -15.28 -2.82 1.37
CA GLN A 248 -14.71 -2.33 2.63
C GLN A 248 -14.66 -0.80 2.65
N LYS A 249 -14.14 -0.15 1.59
CA LYS A 249 -14.10 1.31 1.46
C LYS A 249 -15.51 1.93 1.52
N LYS A 250 -16.49 1.30 0.89
CA LYS A 250 -17.89 1.76 0.92
C LYS A 250 -18.48 1.68 2.34
N ILE A 251 -18.27 0.57 3.06
CA ILE A 251 -18.75 0.38 4.43
C ILE A 251 -18.10 1.41 5.37
N ASN A 252 -16.79 1.59 5.30
CA ASN A 252 -16.06 2.56 6.10
C ASN A 252 -16.60 3.99 5.89
N LYS A 253 -16.86 4.38 4.65
CA LYS A 253 -17.44 5.69 4.33
C LYS A 253 -18.83 5.89 4.95
N ILE A 254 -19.67 4.86 4.95
CA ILE A 254 -21.01 4.90 5.58
C ILE A 254 -20.89 5.05 7.10
N SER A 255 -19.98 4.31 7.72
CA SER A 255 -19.75 4.34 9.17
C SER A 255 -19.28 5.72 9.63
N VAL A 256 -18.32 6.34 8.94
CA VAL A 256 -17.84 7.69 9.25
C VAL A 256 -18.96 8.74 9.09
N LYS A 257 -19.77 8.63 8.04
CA LYS A 257 -20.90 9.54 7.84
C LYS A 257 -21.95 9.41 8.95
N LYS A 258 -22.21 8.18 9.42
CA LYS A 258 -23.16 7.93 10.53
C LYS A 258 -22.64 8.49 11.85
N GLN A 259 -21.35 8.36 12.15
CA GLN A 259 -20.72 8.95 13.33
C GLN A 259 -20.81 10.48 13.33
N ASN A 260 -20.48 11.12 12.20
CA ASN A 260 -20.57 12.57 12.09
C ASN A 260 -22.01 13.08 12.30
N ASN A 261 -23.01 12.42 11.72
CA ASN A 261 -24.42 12.79 11.91
C ASN A 261 -24.87 12.62 13.39
N LEU A 262 -24.37 11.62 14.10
CA LEU A 262 -24.66 11.43 15.53
C LEU A 262 -24.02 12.52 16.41
N PHE A 263 -22.81 12.98 16.06
CA PHE A 263 -22.15 14.09 16.75
C PHE A 263 -22.87 15.43 16.53
N PHE A 264 -23.24 15.75 15.30
CA PHE A 264 -24.01 16.96 14.98
C PHE A 264 -25.41 16.94 15.61
N GLY A 265 -26.10 15.81 15.63
CA GLY A 265 -27.41 15.67 16.28
C GLY A 265 -27.35 15.87 17.81
N LYS A 266 -26.26 15.43 18.48
CA LYS A 266 -26.06 15.66 19.91
C LYS A 266 -25.72 17.11 20.26
N SER A 267 -24.97 17.81 19.40
CA SER A 267 -24.60 19.22 19.58
C SER A 267 -25.82 20.14 19.52
N ILE A 268 -26.79 19.84 18.66
CA ILE A 268 -28.03 20.64 18.54
C ILE A 268 -28.94 20.44 19.78
N HIS A 269 -28.94 19.27 20.40
CA HIS A 269 -29.74 19.02 21.62
C HIS A 269 -29.15 19.58 22.91
N GLN A 270 -27.86 19.88 22.98
CA GLN A 270 -27.20 20.49 24.13
C GLN A 270 -27.17 22.03 24.08
N GLY A 271 -27.44 22.64 22.95
CA GLY A 271 -27.54 24.12 22.81
C GLY A 271 -28.91 24.69 23.13
N ASN A 272 -29.90 23.85 23.42
CA ASN A 272 -31.30 24.28 23.75
C ASN A 272 -31.69 23.99 25.22
N LYS A 273 -30.72 23.92 26.12
CA LYS A 273 -30.99 23.86 27.58
C LYS A 273 -30.37 25.03 28.31
#